data_caf4d9e114f32cde25275437fabe0bf9
#
_entry.id   caf4d9e114f32cde25275437fabe0bf9
#
_cell.length_a   1.000
_cell.length_b   1.000
_cell.length_c   1.000
_cell.angle_alpha   90.00
_cell.angle_beta   90.00
_cell.angle_gamma   90.00
#
_symmetry.space_group_name_H-M   'P 1'
#
loop_
_entity.id
_entity.type
_entity.pdbx_description
1 polymer ?
#
loop_
_entity_poly.entity_id
_entity_poly.type
_entity_poly.pdbx_seq_one_letter_code
_entity_poly.pdbx_strand_id
1 'polypeptide(L)'
;SLAGAMSTAELGKSLSEMIRQNKVHIISCTGANLEEDLMNLVAHSKYKRVPNYRDLTPQDEKELLVKGLNRVTDTCIPEEEAFRRLQKHVFQVWKKAEIDGKRYFPHEFLYQLIISGELEQYYEIPEKDSWMIAAANQNLPLLVPGWEDSTLGNIFASYCIKGELN
;
A
#
# COMPACT_ATOMS: atom_id res chain seq x y z
N SER A 1 -13.61 -8.90 -5.71
CA SER A 1 -12.37 -9.46 -5.19
C SER A 1 -11.19 -9.03 -6.06
N LEU A 2 -10.07 -8.66 -5.44
CA LEU A 2 -8.84 -8.23 -6.10
C LEU A 2 -7.70 -9.17 -5.70
N ALA A 3 -7.04 -9.76 -6.68
CA ALA A 3 -5.87 -10.61 -6.48
C ALA A 3 -4.63 -9.99 -7.15
N GLY A 4 -3.43 -10.44 -6.74
CA GLY A 4 -2.17 -9.94 -7.28
C GLY A 4 -1.94 -8.46 -7.06
N ALA A 5 -1.31 -7.80 -8.02
CA ALA A 5 -0.88 -6.39 -7.97
C ALA A 5 -1.80 -5.49 -8.82
N MET A 6 -3.10 -5.52 -8.57
CA MET A 6 -4.09 -4.76 -9.34
C MET A 6 -3.98 -3.25 -9.09
N SER A 7 -3.53 -2.84 -7.90
CA SER A 7 -3.28 -1.44 -7.56
C SER A 7 -2.07 -0.88 -8.34
N THR A 8 -0.98 -1.64 -8.44
CA THR A 8 0.18 -1.27 -9.25
C THR A 8 -0.17 -1.17 -10.75
N ALA A 9 -1.14 -1.96 -11.24
CA ALA A 9 -1.67 -1.86 -12.59
C ALA A 9 -2.65 -0.68 -12.80
N GLU A 10 -2.81 0.19 -11.80
CA GLU A 10 -3.70 1.36 -11.81
C GLU A 10 -5.19 1.07 -12.06
N LEU A 11 -5.67 -0.13 -11.77
CA LEU A 11 -7.10 -0.45 -11.84
C LEU A 11 -7.91 0.27 -10.75
N GLY A 12 -7.24 0.85 -9.76
CA GLY A 12 -7.83 1.70 -8.74
C GLY A 12 -8.65 2.85 -9.29
N LYS A 13 -8.28 3.44 -10.43
CA LYS A 13 -9.02 4.53 -11.07
C LYS A 13 -10.47 4.18 -11.38
N SER A 14 -10.70 2.99 -11.94
CA SER A 14 -12.07 2.50 -12.21
C SER A 14 -12.78 2.07 -10.93
N LEU A 15 -12.08 1.41 -10.03
CA LEU A 15 -12.62 0.93 -8.76
C LEU A 15 -13.04 2.08 -7.85
N SER A 16 -12.24 3.13 -7.76
CA SER A 16 -12.55 4.32 -6.95
C SER A 16 -13.88 4.97 -7.37
N GLU A 17 -14.14 5.05 -8.68
CA GLU A 17 -15.40 5.58 -9.18
C GLU A 17 -16.58 4.67 -8.86
N MET A 18 -16.42 3.35 -8.99
CA MET A 18 -17.46 2.39 -8.60
C MET A 18 -17.80 2.47 -7.11
N ILE A 19 -16.79 2.68 -6.25
CA ILE A 19 -16.99 2.87 -4.81
C ILE A 19 -17.78 4.15 -4.56
N ARG A 20 -17.36 5.29 -5.12
CA ARG A 20 -18.08 6.57 -4.96
C ARG A 20 -19.52 6.52 -5.44
N GLN A 21 -19.83 5.71 -6.42
CA GLN A 21 -21.19 5.49 -6.92
C GLN A 21 -21.99 4.46 -6.11
N ASN A 22 -21.49 4.00 -4.96
CA ASN A 22 -22.12 2.95 -4.13
C ASN A 22 -22.41 1.63 -4.88
N LYS A 23 -21.58 1.30 -5.89
CA LYS A 23 -21.69 0.04 -6.64
C LYS A 23 -20.89 -1.10 -6.02
N VAL A 24 -20.09 -0.80 -5.00
CA VAL A 24 -19.25 -1.76 -4.27
C VAL A 24 -19.62 -1.67 -2.79
N HIS A 25 -19.91 -2.81 -2.16
CA HIS A 25 -20.34 -2.89 -0.77
C HIS A 25 -19.29 -3.51 0.15
N ILE A 26 -18.39 -4.30 -0.42
CA ILE A 26 -17.30 -4.98 0.28
C ILE A 26 -16.22 -5.38 -0.73
N ILE A 27 -14.97 -5.37 -0.30
CA ILE A 27 -13.86 -5.85 -1.12
C ILE A 27 -13.09 -6.93 -0.35
N SER A 28 -12.75 -8.02 -1.03
CA SER A 28 -11.75 -8.97 -0.57
C SER A 28 -10.51 -8.83 -1.45
N CYS A 29 -9.34 -8.59 -0.86
CA CYS A 29 -8.11 -8.34 -1.62
C CYS A 29 -6.86 -8.83 -0.87
N THR A 30 -5.74 -8.88 -1.58
CA THR A 30 -4.43 -9.10 -0.97
C THR A 30 -3.96 -7.85 -0.21
N GLY A 31 -3.11 -8.02 0.79
CA GLY A 31 -2.51 -6.90 1.50
C GLY A 31 -1.69 -5.97 0.59
N ALA A 32 -1.03 -6.54 -0.41
CA ALA A 32 -0.31 -5.79 -1.44
C ALA A 32 -1.19 -4.75 -2.15
N ASN A 33 -2.45 -5.07 -2.44
CA ASN A 33 -3.35 -4.11 -3.09
C ASN A 33 -3.62 -2.86 -2.23
N LEU A 34 -3.68 -2.99 -0.91
CA LEU A 34 -3.89 -1.86 0.00
C LEU A 34 -2.68 -0.93 -0.04
N GLU A 35 -1.49 -1.49 0.18
CA GLU A 35 -0.26 -0.72 0.28
C GLU A 35 0.17 -0.11 -1.04
N GLU A 36 0.04 -0.86 -2.15
CA GLU A 36 0.44 -0.40 -3.47
C GLU A 36 -0.42 0.76 -4.00
N ASP A 37 -1.70 0.85 -3.65
CA ASP A 37 -2.52 2.01 -3.99
C ASP A 37 -2.01 3.27 -3.29
N LEU A 38 -1.65 3.17 -2.01
CA LEU A 38 -1.06 4.27 -1.26
C LEU A 38 0.36 4.60 -1.72
N MET A 39 1.17 3.59 -2.05
CA MET A 39 2.50 3.80 -2.62
C MET A 39 2.42 4.55 -3.95
N ASN A 40 1.49 4.16 -4.82
CA ASN A 40 1.25 4.86 -6.08
C ASN A 40 0.81 6.31 -5.83
N LEU A 41 -0.05 6.53 -4.85
CA LEU A 41 -0.54 7.86 -4.49
C LEU A 41 0.60 8.83 -4.09
N VAL A 42 1.60 8.33 -3.35
CA VAL A 42 2.67 9.17 -2.77
C VAL A 42 4.01 9.13 -3.51
N ALA A 43 4.16 8.28 -4.53
CA ALA A 43 5.44 8.07 -5.20
C ALA A 43 5.32 7.79 -6.71
N HIS A 44 4.18 8.11 -7.32
CA HIS A 44 3.85 7.78 -8.72
C HIS A 44 4.94 8.18 -9.72
N SER A 45 5.48 9.39 -9.60
CA SER A 45 6.51 9.93 -10.50
C SER A 45 7.85 9.20 -10.43
N LYS A 46 8.06 8.40 -9.40
CA LYS A 46 9.31 7.65 -9.15
C LYS A 46 9.23 6.20 -9.61
N TYR A 47 8.05 5.73 -9.99
CA TYR A 47 7.88 4.39 -10.53
C TYR A 47 8.65 4.25 -11.85
N LYS A 48 9.22 3.06 -12.07
CA LYS A 48 9.98 2.77 -13.29
C LYS A 48 9.45 1.50 -13.95
N ARG A 49 9.14 1.58 -15.25
CA ARG A 49 8.78 0.39 -16.02
C ARG A 49 10.01 -0.34 -16.54
N VAL A 50 9.95 -1.67 -16.49
CA VAL A 50 10.93 -2.61 -17.03
C VAL A 50 10.18 -3.62 -17.91
N PRO A 51 9.80 -3.25 -19.14
CA PRO A 51 8.93 -4.09 -20.00
C PRO A 51 9.49 -5.48 -20.30
N ASN A 52 10.81 -5.61 -20.38
CA ASN A 52 11.53 -6.86 -20.62
C ASN A 52 11.95 -7.59 -19.32
N TYR A 53 11.17 -7.43 -18.24
CA TYR A 53 11.53 -7.98 -16.92
C TYR A 53 11.79 -9.50 -16.90
N ARG A 54 11.22 -10.25 -17.86
CA ARG A 54 11.47 -11.71 -17.96
C ARG A 54 12.85 -12.06 -18.45
N ASP A 55 13.55 -11.12 -19.11
CA ASP A 55 14.90 -11.30 -19.66
C ASP A 55 15.98 -10.81 -18.68
N LEU A 56 15.59 -10.26 -17.52
CA LEU A 56 16.53 -9.78 -16.50
C LEU A 56 17.33 -10.95 -15.93
N THR A 57 18.64 -10.73 -15.84
CA THR A 57 19.54 -11.63 -15.14
C THR A 57 19.52 -11.37 -13.62
N PRO A 58 20.01 -12.30 -12.77
CA PRO A 58 20.17 -12.04 -11.34
C PRO A 58 21.02 -10.81 -11.02
N GLN A 59 21.98 -10.47 -11.89
CA GLN A 59 22.80 -9.28 -11.73
C GLN A 59 21.99 -8.00 -11.99
N ASP A 60 21.11 -7.99 -13.02
CA ASP A 60 20.23 -6.85 -13.30
C ASP A 60 19.25 -6.62 -12.15
N GLU A 61 18.69 -7.70 -11.58
CA GLU A 61 17.80 -7.62 -10.39
C GLU A 61 18.54 -7.01 -9.19
N LYS A 62 19.78 -7.44 -8.95
CA LYS A 62 20.61 -6.87 -7.89
C LYS A 62 20.88 -5.39 -8.10
N GLU A 63 21.11 -4.97 -9.36
CA GLU A 63 21.33 -3.55 -9.68
C GLU A 63 20.10 -2.70 -9.45
N LEU A 64 18.90 -3.21 -9.74
CA LEU A 64 17.65 -2.55 -9.41
C LEU A 64 17.52 -2.37 -7.89
N LEU A 65 17.76 -3.42 -7.13
CA LEU A 65 17.71 -3.39 -5.67
C LEU A 65 18.70 -2.39 -5.07
N VAL A 66 19.95 -2.36 -5.55
CA VAL A 66 20.97 -1.39 -5.10
C VAL A 66 20.56 0.05 -5.40
N LYS A 67 19.79 0.26 -6.45
CA LYS A 67 19.20 1.57 -6.81
C LYS A 67 17.94 1.92 -6.01
N GLY A 68 17.54 1.09 -5.02
CA GLY A 68 16.33 1.30 -4.23
C GLY A 68 15.04 1.08 -5.03
N LEU A 69 15.06 0.19 -6.01
CA LEU A 69 13.93 -0.13 -6.86
C LEU A 69 13.46 -1.57 -6.60
N ASN A 70 12.26 -1.74 -6.07
CA ASN A 70 11.65 -3.04 -5.79
C ASN A 70 10.74 -3.43 -6.94
N ARG A 71 11.13 -4.47 -7.68
CA ARG A 71 10.41 -4.86 -8.89
C ARG A 71 9.19 -5.74 -8.58
N VAL A 72 8.04 -5.31 -9.10
CA VAL A 72 6.79 -6.09 -9.12
C VAL A 72 6.41 -6.31 -10.59
N THR A 73 6.70 -7.48 -11.14
CA THR A 73 6.56 -7.80 -12.57
C THR A 73 7.33 -6.82 -13.47
N ASP A 74 6.67 -6.02 -14.28
CA ASP A 74 7.27 -5.04 -15.18
C ASP A 74 7.40 -3.62 -14.59
N THR A 75 7.09 -3.46 -13.31
CA THR A 75 7.08 -2.18 -12.63
C THR A 75 7.98 -2.22 -11.40
N CYS A 76 8.78 -1.19 -11.21
CA CYS A 76 9.58 -1.01 -9.99
C CYS A 76 8.98 0.10 -9.12
N ILE A 77 8.81 -0.21 -7.86
CA ILE A 77 8.35 0.71 -6.81
C ILE A 77 9.57 1.23 -6.05
N PRO A 78 9.72 2.56 -5.84
CA PRO A 78 10.88 3.12 -5.14
C PRO A 78 10.82 2.79 -3.65
N GLU A 79 11.99 2.42 -3.08
CA GLU A 79 12.11 2.05 -1.66
C GLU A 79 11.80 3.23 -0.73
N GLU A 80 12.50 4.35 -0.91
CA GLU A 80 12.43 5.48 0.04
C GLU A 80 11.12 6.24 -0.05
N GLU A 81 10.70 6.58 -1.27
CA GLU A 81 9.53 7.43 -1.50
C GLU A 81 8.20 6.68 -1.32
N ALA A 82 8.19 5.35 -1.45
CA ALA A 82 7.01 4.53 -1.24
C ALA A 82 7.07 3.77 0.09
N PHE A 83 7.89 2.70 0.16
CA PHE A 83 7.90 1.79 1.31
C PHE A 83 8.29 2.48 2.60
N ARG A 84 9.43 3.19 2.65
CA ARG A 84 9.91 3.83 3.88
C ARG A 84 9.04 4.99 4.31
N ARG A 85 8.49 5.74 3.35
CA ARG A 85 7.52 6.79 3.66
C ARG A 85 6.28 6.23 4.34
N LEU A 86 5.63 5.22 3.75
CA LEU A 86 4.46 4.59 4.37
C LEU A 86 4.79 3.93 5.70
N GLN A 87 5.89 3.19 5.78
CA GLN A 87 6.35 2.55 7.01
C GLN A 87 6.44 3.54 8.18
N LYS A 88 7.02 4.70 7.95
CA LYS A 88 7.18 5.74 8.98
C LYS A 88 5.85 6.22 9.54
N HIS A 89 4.88 6.45 8.67
CA HIS A 89 3.56 6.96 9.10
C HIS A 89 2.69 5.87 9.71
N VAL A 90 2.63 4.70 9.08
CA VAL A 90 1.79 3.60 9.59
C VAL A 90 2.31 3.07 10.94
N PHE A 91 3.62 3.10 11.18
CA PHE A 91 4.19 2.75 12.49
C PHE A 91 3.60 3.59 13.62
N GLN A 92 3.39 4.89 13.40
CA GLN A 92 2.78 5.76 14.42
C GLN A 92 1.33 5.36 14.72
N VAL A 93 0.58 4.94 13.70
CA VAL A 93 -0.80 4.45 13.86
C VAL A 93 -0.82 3.14 14.64
N TRP A 94 0.07 2.20 14.33
CA TRP A 94 0.22 0.95 15.08
C TRP A 94 0.60 1.20 16.54
N LYS A 95 1.60 2.06 16.78
CA LYS A 95 2.06 2.40 18.14
C LYS A 95 0.98 3.07 18.96
N LYS A 96 0.20 3.95 18.35
CA LYS A 96 -0.95 4.57 19.00
C LYS A 96 -2.00 3.53 19.39
N ALA A 97 -2.33 2.61 18.51
CA ALA A 97 -3.30 1.55 18.81
C ALA A 97 -2.84 0.65 19.96
N GLU A 98 -1.53 0.31 20.00
CA GLU A 98 -0.92 -0.43 21.10
C GLU A 98 -1.08 0.31 22.43
N ILE A 99 -0.73 1.60 22.49
CA ILE A 99 -0.85 2.44 23.69
C ILE A 99 -2.31 2.53 24.15
N ASP A 100 -3.24 2.68 23.20
CA ASP A 100 -4.67 2.79 23.48
C ASP A 100 -5.32 1.43 23.79
N GLY A 101 -4.58 0.31 23.68
CA GLY A 101 -5.08 -1.06 23.87
C GLY A 101 -6.13 -1.47 22.83
N LYS A 102 -6.12 -0.86 21.65
CA LYS A 102 -7.10 -1.10 20.58
C LYS A 102 -6.60 -2.08 19.55
N ARG A 103 -7.53 -2.86 19.01
CA ARG A 103 -7.29 -3.79 17.89
C ARG A 103 -8.12 -3.37 16.70
N TYR A 104 -7.49 -3.44 15.52
CA TYR A 104 -8.09 -3.05 14.26
C TYR A 104 -7.78 -4.09 13.19
N PHE A 105 -8.62 -4.15 12.16
CA PHE A 105 -8.28 -4.88 10.95
C PHE A 105 -7.19 -4.15 10.16
N PRO A 106 -6.43 -4.85 9.30
CA PRO A 106 -5.32 -4.24 8.55
C PRO A 106 -5.70 -2.96 7.80
N HIS A 107 -6.84 -2.94 7.15
CA HIS A 107 -7.30 -1.78 6.39
C HIS A 107 -7.67 -0.58 7.28
N GLU A 108 -8.15 -0.81 8.49
CA GLU A 108 -8.57 0.26 9.39
C GLU A 108 -7.39 1.13 9.84
N PHE A 109 -6.19 0.55 9.96
CA PHE A 109 -4.97 1.31 10.22
C PHE A 109 -4.66 2.27 9.06
N LEU A 110 -4.80 1.79 7.82
CA LEU A 110 -4.57 2.61 6.64
C LEU A 110 -5.66 3.66 6.45
N TYR A 111 -6.91 3.35 6.80
CA TYR A 111 -8.00 4.33 6.81
C TYR A 111 -7.72 5.45 7.80
N GLN A 112 -7.26 5.12 9.02
CA GLN A 112 -6.88 6.14 10.01
C GLN A 112 -5.78 7.05 9.45
N LEU A 113 -4.77 6.49 8.78
CA LEU A 113 -3.69 7.25 8.17
C LEU A 113 -4.20 8.15 7.03
N ILE A 114 -5.10 7.67 6.17
CA ILE A 114 -5.72 8.46 5.11
C ILE A 114 -6.53 9.63 5.71
N ILE A 115 -7.42 9.32 6.65
CA ILE A 115 -8.35 10.29 7.25
C ILE A 115 -7.58 11.35 8.08
N SER A 116 -6.41 11.02 8.62
CA SER A 116 -5.59 11.99 9.36
C SER A 116 -5.02 13.10 8.46
N GLY A 117 -4.98 12.91 7.15
CA GLY A 117 -4.39 13.86 6.20
C GLY A 117 -2.86 13.90 6.20
N GLU A 118 -2.19 13.08 7.01
CA GLU A 118 -0.71 13.10 7.12
C GLU A 118 0.03 12.81 5.82
N LEU A 119 -0.62 12.09 4.89
CA LEU A 119 -0.02 11.76 3.60
C LEU A 119 -0.29 12.80 2.50
N GLU A 120 -1.24 13.73 2.67
CA GLU A 120 -1.69 14.67 1.64
C GLU A 120 -0.53 15.47 1.02
N GLN A 121 0.43 15.89 1.84
CA GLN A 121 1.61 16.61 1.40
C GLN A 121 2.49 15.84 0.39
N TYR A 122 2.31 14.53 0.28
CA TYR A 122 3.08 13.65 -0.60
C TYR A 122 2.30 13.18 -1.84
N TYR A 123 1.03 13.56 -1.98
CA TYR A 123 0.21 13.10 -3.09
C TYR A 123 0.76 13.59 -4.44
N GLU A 124 1.04 12.65 -5.33
CA GLU A 124 1.55 12.90 -6.68
C GLU A 124 0.49 12.63 -7.76
N ILE A 125 -0.59 11.95 -7.39
CA ILE A 125 -1.77 11.74 -8.25
C ILE A 125 -3.01 12.30 -7.55
N PRO A 126 -4.10 12.59 -8.31
CA PRO A 126 -5.34 13.07 -7.72
C PRO A 126 -5.96 12.04 -6.74
N GLU A 127 -6.44 12.48 -5.61
CA GLU A 127 -7.14 11.64 -4.61
C GLU A 127 -8.26 10.79 -5.21
N LYS A 128 -8.97 11.35 -6.18
CA LYS A 128 -10.06 10.65 -6.88
C LYS A 128 -9.61 9.38 -7.61
N ASP A 129 -8.32 9.25 -7.89
CA ASP A 129 -7.74 8.11 -8.61
C ASP A 129 -7.30 6.98 -7.65
N SER A 130 -7.32 7.23 -6.33
CA SER A 130 -7.05 6.23 -5.30
C SER A 130 -8.35 5.54 -4.85
N TRP A 131 -8.40 4.23 -4.98
CA TRP A 131 -9.52 3.45 -4.47
C TRP A 131 -9.50 3.32 -2.95
N MET A 132 -8.33 3.34 -2.34
CA MET A 132 -8.18 3.32 -0.87
C MET A 132 -8.74 4.59 -0.23
N ILE A 133 -8.52 5.77 -0.83
CA ILE A 133 -9.15 7.02 -0.37
C ILE A 133 -10.68 6.92 -0.52
N ALA A 134 -11.17 6.45 -1.67
CA ALA A 134 -12.61 6.29 -1.88
C ALA A 134 -13.23 5.32 -0.87
N ALA A 135 -12.55 4.21 -0.57
CA ALA A 135 -12.98 3.22 0.41
C ALA A 135 -12.96 3.77 1.84
N ALA A 136 -11.90 4.48 2.24
CA ALA A 136 -11.77 5.10 3.56
C ALA A 136 -12.89 6.12 3.81
N ASN A 137 -13.18 6.99 2.84
CA ASN A 137 -14.22 8.01 2.93
C ASN A 137 -15.64 7.42 3.08
N GLN A 138 -15.85 6.19 2.61
CA GLN A 138 -17.12 5.47 2.76
C GLN A 138 -17.12 4.44 3.89
N ASN A 139 -16.00 4.33 4.61
CA ASN A 139 -15.78 3.26 5.60
C ASN A 139 -16.15 1.88 5.03
N LEU A 140 -15.74 1.62 3.79
CA LEU A 140 -16.07 0.40 3.06
C LEU A 140 -15.41 -0.81 3.74
N PRO A 141 -16.14 -1.90 4.05
CA PRO A 141 -15.55 -3.10 4.63
C PRO A 141 -14.54 -3.75 3.68
N LEU A 142 -13.33 -4.03 4.17
CA LEU A 142 -12.30 -4.77 3.44
C LEU A 142 -11.94 -6.05 4.18
N LEU A 143 -11.89 -7.15 3.44
CA LEU A 143 -11.37 -8.42 3.91
C LEU A 143 -9.99 -8.64 3.28
N VAL A 144 -8.98 -8.79 4.12
CA VAL A 144 -7.58 -8.89 3.69
C VAL A 144 -6.96 -10.18 4.22
N PRO A 145 -7.39 -11.36 3.71
CA PRO A 145 -6.80 -12.62 4.10
C PRO A 145 -5.34 -12.69 3.66
N GLY A 146 -4.46 -13.21 4.52
CA GLY A 146 -3.02 -13.27 4.22
C GLY A 146 -2.33 -11.91 4.23
N TRP A 147 -2.80 -10.96 5.03
CA TRP A 147 -2.14 -9.64 5.15
C TRP A 147 -0.66 -9.74 5.51
N GLU A 148 -0.28 -10.75 6.27
CA GLU A 148 1.11 -11.08 6.61
C GLU A 148 2.03 -11.29 5.40
N ASP A 149 1.47 -11.61 4.24
CA ASP A 149 2.24 -11.77 2.99
C ASP A 149 2.53 -10.43 2.28
N SER A 150 1.99 -9.32 2.79
CA SER A 150 2.27 -7.98 2.26
C SER A 150 3.57 -7.40 2.83
N THR A 151 4.09 -6.36 2.21
CA THR A 151 5.28 -5.66 2.69
C THR A 151 5.04 -5.03 4.06
N LEU A 152 3.91 -4.32 4.24
CA LEU A 152 3.56 -3.74 5.54
C LEU A 152 3.32 -4.81 6.59
N GLY A 153 2.74 -5.96 6.23
CA GLY A 153 2.59 -7.10 7.14
C GLY A 153 3.93 -7.64 7.61
N ASN A 154 4.87 -7.80 6.71
CA ASN A 154 6.24 -8.21 7.04
C ASN A 154 6.98 -7.17 7.91
N ILE A 155 6.80 -5.89 7.60
CA ILE A 155 7.35 -4.78 8.38
C ILE A 155 6.77 -4.79 9.80
N PHE A 156 5.46 -4.97 9.94
CA PHE A 156 4.79 -5.10 11.24
C PHE A 156 5.38 -6.25 12.06
N ALA A 157 5.48 -7.44 11.45
CA ALA A 157 6.10 -8.61 12.10
C ALA A 157 7.55 -8.34 12.52
N SER A 158 8.32 -7.62 11.70
CA SER A 158 9.70 -7.21 12.05
C SER A 158 9.74 -6.32 13.31
N TYR A 159 8.81 -5.38 13.45
CA TYR A 159 8.72 -4.55 14.67
C TYR A 159 8.35 -5.36 15.90
N CYS A 160 7.43 -6.33 15.77
CA CYS A 160 7.09 -7.25 16.86
C CYS A 160 8.30 -8.11 17.28
N ILE A 161 9.04 -8.67 16.33
CA ILE A 161 10.23 -9.48 16.60
C ILE A 161 11.31 -8.65 17.33
N LYS A 162 11.45 -7.37 17.00
CA LYS A 162 12.40 -6.45 17.65
C LYS A 162 11.92 -5.93 19.00
N GLY A 163 10.68 -6.22 19.40
CA GLY A 163 10.08 -5.69 20.62
C GLY A 163 9.72 -4.22 20.55
N GLU A 164 9.59 -3.66 19.37
CA GLU A 164 9.17 -2.28 19.14
C GLU A 164 7.64 -2.14 19.11
N LEU A 165 6.93 -3.24 18.81
CA LEU A 165 5.47 -3.42 18.93
C LEU A 165 5.17 -4.75 19.63
N ASN A 166 4.00 -4.85 20.31
CA ASN A 166 3.51 -6.06 21.00
C ASN A 166 2.24 -6.60 20.35
#